data_ce8ba78b289f017a0bf4e3b50537b0eb
#
_entry.id   ce8ba78b289f017a0bf4e3b50537b0eb
#
_cell.length_a   1.000
_cell.length_b   1.000
_cell.length_c   1.000
_cell.angle_alpha   90.00
_cell.angle_beta   90.00
_cell.angle_gamma   90.00
#
_symmetry.space_group_name_H-M   'P 1'
#
loop_
_entity.id
_entity.type
_entity.pdbx_description
1 polymer ?
#
loop_
_entity_poly.entity_id
_entity_poly.type
_entity_poly.pdbx_seq_one_letter_code
_entity_poly.pdbx_strand_id
1 'polypeptide(L)'
;MDPAYACMPEPSTMLFHAHKKTISTLQHSLAQQTSLLDAIERSMAVIEFDLQGTVLRANDNFFKTMGYRAEQILGQPHRMFCTPAFARSADYNQLWTHLRNGQFQSGTFERVGANGASVWLEASYNPVRDEAGNVIKVVKYAMDVTPRLQAESEANAKLEAIDRAMAMIEFNLDGTIITANGNFLQRMGYSLAQIQGKHHRLFCTPELANSAAYSEFWKRLNQGELFNGQFERVDKHGQVVWLEANYNPVYDASGRLCKVVKFASDVTARVLQHAADAQSAAQA
;
A
#
# COMPACT_ATOMS: atom_id res chain seq x y z
N MET A 1 -51.18 41.50 57.39
CA MET A 1 -51.23 40.07 57.03
C MET A 1 -50.30 39.88 55.85
N ASP A 2 -49.18 39.31 56.12
CA ASP A 2 -48.10 39.12 55.13
C ASP A 2 -48.14 37.66 54.66
N PRO A 3 -48.33 37.34 53.40
CA PRO A 3 -48.35 35.98 52.89
C PRO A 3 -47.08 35.73 52.06
N ALA A 4 -45.95 35.52 52.70
CA ALA A 4 -44.75 35.12 52.02
C ALA A 4 -43.99 34.07 52.81
N TYR A 5 -44.63 32.93 53.15
CA TYR A 5 -43.90 31.68 53.42
C TYR A 5 -43.99 30.81 52.19
N ALA A 6 -43.09 31.10 51.23
CA ALA A 6 -42.79 30.17 50.15
C ALA A 6 -42.21 28.90 50.75
N CYS A 7 -42.88 27.79 50.62
CA CYS A 7 -42.49 26.46 51.04
C CYS A 7 -41.14 26.10 50.39
N MET A 8 -40.05 26.26 51.15
CA MET A 8 -38.75 25.70 50.71
C MET A 8 -38.84 24.17 50.74
N PRO A 9 -38.45 23.46 49.68
CA PRO A 9 -38.45 22.01 49.71
C PRO A 9 -37.50 21.52 50.79
N GLU A 10 -37.93 20.47 51.49
CA GLU A 10 -37.10 19.87 52.56
C GLU A 10 -35.72 19.48 52.07
N PRO A 11 -34.64 19.63 52.90
CA PRO A 11 -33.26 19.29 52.54
C PRO A 11 -33.09 17.87 52.03
N SER A 12 -33.90 16.93 52.50
CA SER A 12 -33.95 15.53 52.04
C SER A 12 -34.40 15.38 50.56
N THR A 13 -35.38 16.18 50.13
CA THR A 13 -35.84 16.16 48.75
C THR A 13 -34.86 16.77 47.75
N MET A 14 -34.11 17.84 48.17
CA MET A 14 -33.06 18.42 47.34
C MET A 14 -31.89 17.45 47.17
N LEU A 15 -31.49 16.75 48.24
CA LEU A 15 -30.42 15.76 48.20
C LEU A 15 -30.76 14.58 47.28
N PHE A 16 -32.02 14.10 47.33
CA PHE A 16 -32.53 13.02 46.49
C PHE A 16 -32.52 13.42 45.01
N HIS A 17 -32.94 14.63 44.67
CA HIS A 17 -32.92 15.14 43.29
C HIS A 17 -31.48 15.31 42.77
N ALA A 18 -30.52 15.78 43.61
CA ALA A 18 -29.11 15.89 43.26
C ALA A 18 -28.49 14.52 42.95
N HIS A 19 -28.72 13.52 43.81
CA HIS A 19 -28.27 12.14 43.56
C HIS A 19 -28.85 11.52 42.27
N LYS A 20 -30.14 11.71 42.04
CA LYS A 20 -30.81 11.21 40.81
C LYS A 20 -30.23 11.85 39.55
N LYS A 21 -29.90 13.14 39.58
CA LYS A 21 -29.25 13.86 38.46
C LYS A 21 -27.85 13.36 38.25
N THR A 22 -27.06 13.12 39.29
CA THR A 22 -25.71 12.58 39.21
C THR A 22 -25.70 11.17 38.62
N ILE A 23 -26.58 10.27 39.08
CA ILE A 23 -26.74 8.93 38.56
C ILE A 23 -27.09 8.96 37.06
N SER A 24 -28.05 9.79 36.68
CA SER A 24 -28.44 9.94 35.27
C SER A 24 -27.29 10.44 34.39
N THR A 25 -26.49 11.40 34.87
CA THR A 25 -25.32 11.91 34.16
C THR A 25 -24.25 10.83 34.01
N LEU A 26 -23.97 10.06 35.06
CA LEU A 26 -23.01 8.94 35.01
C LEU A 26 -23.46 7.83 34.06
N GLN A 27 -24.76 7.48 34.08
CA GLN A 27 -25.33 6.50 33.14
C GLN A 27 -25.21 6.96 31.69
N HIS A 28 -25.48 8.25 31.43
CA HIS A 28 -25.33 8.80 30.07
C HIS A 28 -23.87 8.79 29.61
N SER A 29 -22.92 9.17 30.47
CA SER A 29 -21.48 9.13 30.17
C SER A 29 -21.02 7.71 29.90
N LEU A 30 -21.44 6.74 30.72
CA LEU A 30 -21.10 5.32 30.52
C LEU A 30 -21.67 4.79 29.20
N ALA A 31 -22.92 5.11 28.87
CA ALA A 31 -23.53 4.72 27.61
C ALA A 31 -22.80 5.30 26.39
N GLN A 32 -22.35 6.55 26.48
CA GLN A 32 -21.52 7.18 25.43
C GLN A 32 -20.17 6.48 25.25
N GLN A 33 -19.47 6.19 26.36
CA GLN A 33 -18.19 5.47 26.32
C GLN A 33 -18.35 4.07 25.74
N THR A 34 -19.40 3.33 26.14
CA THR A 34 -19.71 2.01 25.58
C THR A 34 -19.96 2.09 24.09
N SER A 35 -20.75 3.07 23.63
CA SER A 35 -21.05 3.25 22.20
C SER A 35 -19.80 3.56 21.37
N LEU A 36 -18.83 4.30 21.91
CA LEU A 36 -17.54 4.57 21.26
C LEU A 36 -16.68 3.31 21.14
N LEU A 37 -16.62 2.51 22.21
CA LEU A 37 -15.88 1.23 22.19
C LEU A 37 -16.53 0.26 21.20
N ASP A 38 -17.85 0.15 21.17
CA ASP A 38 -18.59 -0.67 20.21
C ASP A 38 -18.33 -0.26 18.75
N ALA A 39 -18.18 1.06 18.51
CA ALA A 39 -17.87 1.55 17.17
C ALA A 39 -16.45 1.08 16.72
N ILE A 40 -15.47 1.13 17.60
CA ILE A 40 -14.11 0.62 17.33
C ILE A 40 -14.15 -0.89 17.13
N GLU A 41 -14.83 -1.62 17.99
CA GLU A 41 -14.93 -3.08 17.93
C GLU A 41 -15.62 -3.59 16.66
N ARG A 42 -16.55 -2.81 16.09
CA ARG A 42 -17.18 -3.17 14.81
C ARG A 42 -16.25 -3.03 13.60
N SER A 43 -15.26 -2.15 13.67
CA SER A 43 -14.39 -1.84 12.53
C SER A 43 -12.99 -2.48 12.61
N MET A 44 -12.54 -2.88 13.80
CA MET A 44 -11.19 -3.39 14.04
C MET A 44 -11.20 -4.77 14.65
N ALA A 45 -10.15 -5.55 14.37
CA ALA A 45 -9.83 -6.74 15.13
C ALA A 45 -9.26 -6.32 16.49
N VAL A 46 -9.89 -6.78 17.59
CA VAL A 46 -9.50 -6.42 18.95
C VAL A 46 -9.18 -7.67 19.74
N ILE A 47 -8.06 -7.65 20.47
CA ILE A 47 -7.66 -8.72 21.38
C ILE A 47 -7.01 -8.13 22.64
N GLU A 48 -7.32 -8.70 23.80
CA GLU A 48 -6.81 -8.27 25.11
C GLU A 48 -5.90 -9.34 25.70
N PHE A 49 -4.87 -8.90 26.39
CA PHE A 49 -3.87 -9.75 27.04
C PHE A 49 -3.64 -9.30 28.49
N ASP A 50 -3.30 -10.26 29.34
CA ASP A 50 -2.67 -9.94 30.61
C ASP A 50 -1.22 -9.48 30.42
N LEU A 51 -0.53 -9.13 31.52
CA LEU A 51 0.85 -8.65 31.47
C LEU A 51 1.88 -9.74 31.15
N GLN A 52 1.47 -11.01 31.16
CA GLN A 52 2.25 -12.17 30.76
C GLN A 52 2.07 -12.49 29.27
N GLY A 53 1.13 -11.79 28.62
CA GLY A 53 0.78 -12.00 27.21
C GLY A 53 -0.22 -13.11 27.00
N THR A 54 -0.98 -13.52 28.02
CA THR A 54 -2.06 -14.50 27.92
C THR A 54 -3.32 -13.82 27.38
N VAL A 55 -3.99 -14.43 26.44
CA VAL A 55 -5.23 -13.93 25.84
C VAL A 55 -6.36 -13.94 26.87
N LEU A 56 -6.93 -12.78 27.17
CA LEU A 56 -8.08 -12.59 28.03
C LEU A 56 -9.38 -12.55 27.25
N ARG A 57 -9.40 -11.88 26.11
CA ARG A 57 -10.58 -11.64 25.28
C ARG A 57 -10.16 -11.35 23.83
N ALA A 58 -11.03 -11.70 22.89
CA ALA A 58 -10.95 -11.21 21.52
C ALA A 58 -12.38 -11.00 20.96
N ASN A 59 -12.50 -10.14 19.92
CA ASN A 59 -13.76 -9.91 19.24
C ASN A 59 -13.91 -10.76 17.97
N ASP A 60 -15.11 -10.76 17.39
CA ASP A 60 -15.42 -11.53 16.18
C ASP A 60 -14.54 -11.16 14.98
N ASN A 61 -14.15 -9.89 14.87
CA ASN A 61 -13.25 -9.46 13.80
C ASN A 61 -11.87 -10.11 13.94
N PHE A 62 -11.35 -10.22 15.16
CA PHE A 62 -10.09 -10.91 15.40
C PHE A 62 -10.19 -12.41 15.02
N PHE A 63 -11.29 -13.07 15.42
CA PHE A 63 -11.50 -14.48 15.06
C PHE A 63 -11.59 -14.67 13.54
N LYS A 64 -12.33 -13.82 12.84
CA LYS A 64 -12.43 -13.86 11.37
C LYS A 64 -11.10 -13.62 10.68
N THR A 65 -10.35 -12.60 11.11
CA THR A 65 -9.05 -12.24 10.55
C THR A 65 -8.01 -13.31 10.73
N MET A 66 -7.92 -13.88 11.93
CA MET A 66 -6.89 -14.86 12.27
C MET A 66 -7.33 -16.32 12.02
N GLY A 67 -8.62 -16.58 11.77
CA GLY A 67 -9.16 -17.88 11.48
C GLY A 67 -9.30 -18.81 12.71
N TYR A 68 -9.13 -18.29 13.92
CA TYR A 68 -9.28 -19.05 15.16
C TYR A 68 -10.70 -18.98 15.71
N ARG A 69 -11.06 -19.95 16.55
CA ARG A 69 -12.24 -19.92 17.41
C ARG A 69 -11.83 -19.52 18.82
N ALA A 70 -12.78 -18.99 19.60
CA ALA A 70 -12.53 -18.49 20.96
C ALA A 70 -11.85 -19.55 21.86
N GLU A 71 -12.33 -20.80 21.80
CA GLU A 71 -11.84 -21.90 22.64
C GLU A 71 -10.38 -22.28 22.35
N GLN A 72 -9.88 -21.93 21.16
CA GLN A 72 -8.52 -22.23 20.73
C GLN A 72 -7.49 -21.21 21.26
N ILE A 73 -7.93 -19.98 21.57
CA ILE A 73 -7.01 -18.89 21.90
C ILE A 73 -7.17 -18.31 23.31
N LEU A 74 -8.36 -18.43 23.92
CA LEU A 74 -8.54 -17.95 25.31
C LEU A 74 -7.60 -18.68 26.25
N GLY A 75 -6.89 -17.93 27.09
CA GLY A 75 -5.87 -18.46 28.00
C GLY A 75 -4.56 -18.86 27.32
N GLN A 76 -4.44 -18.73 26.00
CA GLN A 76 -3.21 -19.07 25.28
C GLN A 76 -2.26 -17.87 25.20
N PRO A 77 -0.94 -18.11 25.09
CA PRO A 77 0.03 -17.05 25.03
C PRO A 77 0.05 -16.35 23.64
N HIS A 78 0.23 -15.04 23.62
CA HIS A 78 0.37 -14.20 22.41
C HIS A 78 1.34 -14.80 21.37
N ARG A 79 2.40 -15.46 21.82
CA ARG A 79 3.42 -16.06 20.92
C ARG A 79 2.84 -17.08 19.94
N MET A 80 1.66 -17.64 20.19
CA MET A 80 0.99 -18.56 19.26
C MET A 80 0.64 -17.92 17.91
N PHE A 81 0.45 -16.59 17.90
CA PHE A 81 0.16 -15.81 16.70
C PHE A 81 1.43 -15.32 15.99
N CYS A 82 2.61 -15.59 16.52
CA CYS A 82 3.88 -15.10 16.01
C CYS A 82 4.59 -16.15 15.16
N THR A 83 5.39 -15.71 14.19
CA THR A 83 6.31 -16.61 13.52
C THR A 83 7.28 -17.23 14.55
N PRO A 84 7.74 -18.48 14.37
CA PRO A 84 8.67 -19.12 15.31
C PRO A 84 9.97 -18.34 15.52
N ALA A 85 10.42 -17.61 14.49
CA ALA A 85 11.61 -16.75 14.57
C ALA A 85 11.37 -15.59 15.51
N PHE A 86 10.28 -14.84 15.32
CA PHE A 86 9.94 -13.69 16.15
C PHE A 86 9.61 -14.11 17.60
N ALA A 87 8.87 -15.20 17.78
CA ALA A 87 8.49 -15.69 19.11
C ALA A 87 9.68 -16.04 20.02
N ARG A 88 10.86 -16.34 19.42
CA ARG A 88 12.12 -16.65 20.12
C ARG A 88 13.11 -15.48 20.14
N SER A 89 12.80 -14.38 19.49
CA SER A 89 13.72 -13.24 19.37
C SER A 89 13.80 -12.39 20.65
N ALA A 90 14.86 -11.60 20.77
CA ALA A 90 14.98 -10.57 21.78
C ALA A 90 13.88 -9.49 21.64
N ASP A 91 13.47 -9.18 20.40
CA ASP A 91 12.45 -8.18 20.09
C ASP A 91 11.09 -8.55 20.67
N TYR A 92 10.72 -9.85 20.70
CA TYR A 92 9.50 -10.32 21.34
C TYR A 92 9.51 -10.03 22.86
N ASN A 93 10.64 -10.27 23.52
CA ASN A 93 10.77 -9.99 24.96
C ASN A 93 10.76 -8.49 25.23
N GLN A 94 11.40 -7.70 24.36
CA GLN A 94 11.45 -6.25 24.44
C GLN A 94 10.06 -5.64 24.25
N LEU A 95 9.28 -6.14 23.28
CA LEU A 95 7.87 -5.75 23.07
C LEU A 95 7.10 -5.83 24.41
N TRP A 96 7.11 -6.99 25.06
CA TRP A 96 6.37 -7.19 26.31
C TRP A 96 6.94 -6.39 27.48
N THR A 97 8.25 -6.12 27.49
CA THR A 97 8.88 -5.24 28.49
C THR A 97 8.39 -3.79 28.32
N HIS A 98 8.34 -3.27 27.11
CA HIS A 98 7.81 -1.93 26.85
C HIS A 98 6.35 -1.81 27.26
N LEU A 99 5.53 -2.80 26.90
CA LEU A 99 4.10 -2.84 27.23
C LEU A 99 3.87 -2.84 28.74
N ARG A 100 4.60 -3.66 29.52
CA ARG A 100 4.53 -3.67 30.99
C ARG A 100 4.94 -2.34 31.62
N ASN A 101 5.86 -1.62 30.99
CA ASN A 101 6.29 -0.28 31.41
C ASN A 101 5.31 0.82 30.97
N GLY A 102 4.18 0.45 30.35
CA GLY A 102 3.15 1.39 29.92
C GLY A 102 3.47 2.14 28.62
N GLN A 103 4.41 1.64 27.83
CA GLN A 103 4.77 2.18 26.51
C GLN A 103 3.96 1.44 25.46
N PHE A 104 3.13 2.17 24.66
CA PHE A 104 2.42 1.59 23.53
C PHE A 104 3.38 1.21 22.40
N GLN A 105 2.99 0.25 21.58
CA GLN A 105 3.75 -0.17 20.42
C GLN A 105 2.82 -0.21 19.20
N SER A 106 3.26 0.36 18.07
CA SER A 106 2.48 0.35 16.82
C SER A 106 3.37 0.02 15.63
N GLY A 107 2.76 -0.52 14.58
CA GLY A 107 3.47 -0.87 13.36
C GLY A 107 2.73 -1.95 12.56
N THR A 108 3.42 -2.45 11.54
CA THR A 108 2.95 -3.59 10.74
C THR A 108 3.63 -4.86 11.23
N PHE A 109 2.82 -5.85 11.58
CA PHE A 109 3.28 -7.09 12.19
C PHE A 109 2.84 -8.30 11.38
N GLU A 110 3.79 -9.17 11.03
CA GLU A 110 3.46 -10.50 10.52
C GLU A 110 2.98 -11.39 11.65
N ARG A 111 1.83 -12.04 11.44
CA ARG A 111 1.25 -13.01 12.38
C ARG A 111 0.89 -14.29 11.64
N VAL A 112 0.66 -15.35 12.39
CA VAL A 112 0.32 -16.68 11.85
C VAL A 112 -1.13 -16.98 12.18
N GLY A 113 -1.95 -17.16 11.15
CA GLY A 113 -3.34 -17.57 11.28
C GLY A 113 -3.50 -19.05 11.67
N ALA A 114 -4.72 -19.46 11.96
CA ALA A 114 -5.05 -20.84 12.37
C ALA A 114 -4.70 -21.90 11.31
N ASN A 115 -4.70 -21.51 10.04
CA ASN A 115 -4.31 -22.35 8.90
C ASN A 115 -2.80 -22.35 8.62
N GLY A 116 -1.99 -21.67 9.44
CA GLY A 116 -0.55 -21.52 9.24
C GLY A 116 -0.15 -20.44 8.23
N ALA A 117 -1.09 -19.74 7.61
CA ALA A 117 -0.78 -18.65 6.66
C ALA A 117 -0.35 -17.37 7.38
N SER A 118 0.53 -16.61 6.73
CA SER A 118 0.91 -15.27 7.19
C SER A 118 -0.25 -14.30 7.06
N VAL A 119 -0.55 -13.58 8.14
CA VAL A 119 -1.51 -12.48 8.22
C VAL A 119 -0.75 -11.22 8.61
N TRP A 120 -0.77 -10.20 7.78
CA TRP A 120 -0.13 -8.92 8.04
C TRP A 120 -1.12 -7.97 8.68
N LEU A 121 -0.80 -7.54 9.90
CA LEU A 121 -1.65 -6.67 10.70
C LEU A 121 -0.99 -5.31 10.90
N GLU A 122 -1.62 -4.25 10.43
CA GLU A 122 -1.33 -2.91 10.93
C GLU A 122 -2.01 -2.77 12.30
N ALA A 123 -1.22 -2.60 13.36
CA ALA A 123 -1.73 -2.74 14.71
C ALA A 123 -1.07 -1.82 15.73
N SER A 124 -1.80 -1.56 16.82
CA SER A 124 -1.28 -0.92 18.03
C SER A 124 -1.59 -1.77 19.26
N TYR A 125 -0.59 -1.91 20.12
CA TYR A 125 -0.69 -2.54 21.44
C TYR A 125 -0.71 -1.43 22.49
N ASN A 126 -1.76 -1.34 23.28
CA ASN A 126 -2.04 -0.22 24.17
C ASN A 126 -2.17 -0.74 25.60
N PRO A 127 -1.20 -0.39 26.49
CA PRO A 127 -1.31 -0.68 27.92
C PRO A 127 -2.48 0.07 28.55
N VAL A 128 -3.34 -0.65 29.26
CA VAL A 128 -4.46 -0.09 30.03
C VAL A 128 -4.04 -0.01 31.49
N ARG A 129 -4.35 1.14 32.13
CA ARG A 129 -4.00 1.41 33.52
C ARG A 129 -5.24 1.42 34.40
N ASP A 130 -5.05 1.07 35.67
CA ASP A 130 -6.05 1.24 36.71
C ASP A 130 -6.06 2.70 37.25
N GLU A 131 -6.92 2.97 38.22
CA GLU A 131 -7.03 4.30 38.89
C GLU A 131 -5.75 4.71 39.63
N ALA A 132 -4.93 3.75 40.05
CA ALA A 132 -3.65 3.97 40.68
C ALA A 132 -2.49 4.21 39.70
N GLY A 133 -2.78 4.11 38.37
CA GLY A 133 -1.80 4.29 37.30
C GLY A 133 -1.00 3.06 36.95
N ASN A 134 -1.28 1.90 37.55
CA ASN A 134 -0.59 0.64 37.26
C ASN A 134 -1.13 0.04 35.96
N VAL A 135 -0.24 -0.50 35.12
CA VAL A 135 -0.66 -1.26 33.94
C VAL A 135 -1.31 -2.57 34.38
N ILE A 136 -2.54 -2.83 33.94
CA ILE A 136 -3.32 -4.01 34.34
C ILE A 136 -3.56 -4.98 33.19
N LYS A 137 -3.57 -4.53 31.94
CA LYS A 137 -3.72 -5.34 30.72
C LYS A 137 -3.22 -4.58 29.51
N VAL A 138 -3.13 -5.28 28.39
CA VAL A 138 -2.80 -4.72 27.07
C VAL A 138 -3.95 -4.99 26.11
N VAL A 139 -4.43 -3.95 25.41
CA VAL A 139 -5.43 -4.06 24.36
C VAL A 139 -4.74 -3.82 23.02
N LYS A 140 -4.89 -4.76 22.09
CA LYS A 140 -4.41 -4.64 20.72
C LYS A 140 -5.59 -4.34 19.81
N TYR A 141 -5.46 -3.28 19.03
CA TYR A 141 -6.29 -2.98 17.87
C TYR A 141 -5.53 -3.30 16.61
N ALA A 142 -6.17 -3.95 15.65
CA ALA A 142 -5.51 -4.37 14.42
C ALA A 142 -6.43 -4.30 13.21
N MET A 143 -5.82 -4.01 12.05
CA MET A 143 -6.44 -4.07 10.73
C MET A 143 -5.67 -5.05 9.86
N ASP A 144 -6.36 -5.92 9.14
CA ASP A 144 -5.73 -6.82 8.17
C ASP A 144 -5.33 -6.06 6.91
N VAL A 145 -4.04 -5.98 6.67
CA VAL A 145 -3.45 -5.35 5.47
C VAL A 145 -2.87 -6.38 4.50
N THR A 146 -3.08 -7.68 4.77
CA THR A 146 -2.61 -8.78 3.92
C THR A 146 -3.07 -8.63 2.47
N PRO A 147 -4.37 -8.36 2.17
CA PRO A 147 -4.83 -8.23 0.78
C PRO A 147 -4.13 -7.07 0.05
N ARG A 148 -3.92 -5.93 0.74
CA ARG A 148 -3.22 -4.77 0.17
C ARG A 148 -1.77 -5.12 -0.15
N LEU A 149 -1.03 -5.67 0.80
CA LEU A 149 0.38 -6.03 0.61
C LEU A 149 0.56 -7.12 -0.46
N GLN A 150 -0.36 -8.08 -0.55
CA GLN A 150 -0.34 -9.10 -1.59
C GLN A 150 -0.58 -8.49 -2.97
N ALA A 151 -1.56 -7.60 -3.12
CA ALA A 151 -1.82 -6.91 -4.38
C ALA A 151 -0.64 -6.03 -4.83
N GLU A 152 -0.03 -5.29 -3.90
CA GLU A 152 1.18 -4.49 -4.16
C GLU A 152 2.37 -5.39 -4.59
N SER A 153 2.58 -6.50 -3.89
CA SER A 153 3.64 -7.46 -4.22
C SER A 153 3.42 -8.11 -5.59
N GLU A 154 2.18 -8.50 -5.90
CA GLU A 154 1.84 -9.06 -7.21
C GLU A 154 2.03 -8.05 -8.34
N ALA A 155 1.60 -6.79 -8.14
CA ALA A 155 1.79 -5.72 -9.12
C ALA A 155 3.29 -5.47 -9.38
N ASN A 156 4.10 -5.40 -8.32
CA ASN A 156 5.55 -5.24 -8.44
C ASN A 156 6.21 -6.43 -9.15
N ALA A 157 5.82 -7.66 -8.83
CA ALA A 157 6.35 -8.85 -9.52
C ALA A 157 6.03 -8.87 -11.02
N LYS A 158 4.82 -8.41 -11.40
CA LYS A 158 4.45 -8.25 -12.83
C LYS A 158 5.29 -7.19 -13.52
N LEU A 159 5.51 -6.03 -12.87
CA LEU A 159 6.37 -4.97 -13.41
C LEU A 159 7.82 -5.44 -13.58
N GLU A 160 8.37 -6.14 -12.61
CA GLU A 160 9.71 -6.72 -12.70
C GLU A 160 9.81 -7.78 -13.83
N ALA A 161 8.76 -8.58 -14.03
CA ALA A 161 8.75 -9.56 -15.13
C ALA A 161 8.77 -8.86 -16.50
N ILE A 162 8.00 -7.78 -16.66
CA ILE A 162 8.00 -6.95 -17.89
C ILE A 162 9.37 -6.29 -18.06
N ASP A 163 9.95 -5.74 -16.99
CA ASP A 163 11.26 -5.07 -16.99
C ASP A 163 12.39 -6.02 -17.46
N ARG A 164 12.35 -7.28 -17.02
CA ARG A 164 13.29 -8.30 -17.47
C ARG A 164 13.09 -8.74 -18.91
N ALA A 165 11.86 -8.72 -19.42
CA ALA A 165 11.51 -9.27 -20.72
C ALA A 165 11.60 -8.25 -21.87
N MET A 166 11.38 -6.98 -21.62
CA MET A 166 11.23 -5.94 -22.64
C MET A 166 12.18 -4.77 -22.41
N ALA A 167 12.58 -4.10 -23.49
CA ALA A 167 13.21 -2.78 -23.40
C ALA A 167 12.14 -1.76 -23.00
N MET A 168 12.40 -0.98 -21.94
CA MET A 168 11.47 0.04 -21.41
C MET A 168 12.18 1.40 -21.32
N ILE A 169 11.46 2.45 -21.69
CA ILE A 169 11.88 3.84 -21.50
C ILE A 169 10.68 4.74 -21.21
N GLU A 170 10.88 5.69 -20.30
CA GLU A 170 9.85 6.63 -19.86
C GLU A 170 10.18 8.07 -20.29
N PHE A 171 9.15 8.81 -20.64
CA PHE A 171 9.26 10.19 -21.09
C PHE A 171 8.30 11.12 -20.36
N ASN A 172 8.73 12.36 -20.13
CA ASN A 172 7.83 13.47 -19.86
C ASN A 172 6.94 13.74 -21.07
N LEU A 173 5.90 14.54 -20.88
CA LEU A 173 4.95 14.88 -21.94
C LEU A 173 5.58 15.73 -23.08
N ASP A 174 6.67 16.42 -22.78
CA ASP A 174 7.48 17.14 -23.80
C ASP A 174 8.44 16.24 -24.58
N GLY A 175 8.47 14.93 -24.30
CA GLY A 175 9.33 13.95 -24.92
C GLY A 175 10.73 13.87 -24.32
N THR A 176 11.02 14.53 -23.21
CA THR A 176 12.28 14.37 -22.48
C THR A 176 12.31 13.06 -21.69
N ILE A 177 13.47 12.38 -21.69
CA ILE A 177 13.64 11.05 -21.08
C ILE A 177 13.71 11.18 -19.56
N ILE A 178 12.84 10.44 -18.85
CA ILE A 178 12.84 10.32 -17.41
C ILE A 178 13.82 9.21 -16.99
N THR A 179 13.64 8.00 -17.53
CA THR A 179 14.46 6.81 -17.21
C THR A 179 14.34 5.76 -18.32
N ALA A 180 15.24 4.77 -18.29
CA ALA A 180 15.18 3.59 -19.15
C ALA A 180 15.77 2.38 -18.41
N ASN A 181 15.29 1.17 -18.71
CA ASN A 181 15.82 -0.05 -18.13
C ASN A 181 17.09 -0.55 -18.84
N GLY A 182 17.74 -1.55 -18.21
CA GLY A 182 18.96 -2.15 -18.74
C GLY A 182 18.84 -2.68 -20.16
N ASN A 183 17.70 -3.31 -20.50
CA ASN A 183 17.46 -3.86 -21.84
C ASN A 183 17.45 -2.77 -22.91
N PHE A 184 16.78 -1.64 -22.63
CA PHE A 184 16.77 -0.50 -23.56
C PHE A 184 18.16 0.11 -23.71
N LEU A 185 18.84 0.35 -22.58
CA LEU A 185 20.17 0.96 -22.56
C LEU A 185 21.19 0.09 -23.32
N GLN A 186 21.18 -1.21 -23.07
CA GLN A 186 22.06 -2.17 -23.75
C GLN A 186 21.77 -2.21 -25.25
N ARG A 187 20.49 -2.25 -25.64
CA ARG A 187 20.13 -2.33 -27.07
C ARG A 187 20.49 -1.07 -27.83
N MET A 188 20.32 0.09 -27.23
CA MET A 188 20.60 1.39 -27.88
C MET A 188 22.04 1.85 -27.70
N GLY A 189 22.86 1.15 -26.90
CA GLY A 189 24.28 1.44 -26.68
C GLY A 189 24.58 2.64 -25.80
N TYR A 190 23.60 3.11 -24.99
CA TYR A 190 23.76 4.26 -24.11
C TYR A 190 23.81 3.85 -22.63
N SER A 191 24.44 4.68 -21.80
CA SER A 191 24.17 4.69 -20.37
C SER A 191 23.00 5.63 -20.03
N LEU A 192 22.33 5.40 -18.89
CA LEU A 192 21.24 6.26 -18.44
C LEU A 192 21.68 7.73 -18.33
N ALA A 193 22.85 7.98 -17.75
CA ALA A 193 23.40 9.34 -17.59
C ALA A 193 23.61 10.08 -18.93
N GLN A 194 23.78 9.36 -20.04
CA GLN A 194 23.93 9.97 -21.36
C GLN A 194 22.61 10.41 -21.98
N ILE A 195 21.47 9.77 -21.60
CA ILE A 195 20.18 10.01 -22.23
C ILE A 195 19.18 10.69 -21.31
N GLN A 196 19.29 10.57 -20.01
CA GLN A 196 18.37 11.20 -19.05
C GLN A 196 18.30 12.71 -19.26
N GLY A 197 17.09 13.26 -19.33
CA GLY A 197 16.84 14.66 -19.65
C GLY A 197 17.03 15.05 -21.12
N LYS A 198 17.53 14.13 -21.99
CA LYS A 198 17.55 14.36 -23.44
C LYS A 198 16.19 14.06 -24.02
N HIS A 199 15.92 14.60 -25.22
CA HIS A 199 14.66 14.38 -25.88
C HIS A 199 14.67 13.06 -26.70
N HIS A 200 13.53 12.39 -26.82
CA HIS A 200 13.30 11.15 -27.60
C HIS A 200 13.87 11.21 -29.02
N ARG A 201 13.90 12.41 -29.63
CA ARG A 201 14.48 12.61 -30.98
C ARG A 201 15.94 12.13 -31.12
N LEU A 202 16.64 11.95 -30.00
CA LEU A 202 18.00 11.36 -29.96
C LEU A 202 18.07 10.02 -30.67
N PHE A 203 16.97 9.24 -30.65
CA PHE A 203 16.88 7.91 -31.25
C PHE A 203 16.26 7.91 -32.64
N CYS A 204 15.99 9.06 -33.23
CA CYS A 204 15.36 9.21 -34.54
C CYS A 204 16.38 9.69 -35.57
N THR A 205 16.15 9.35 -36.86
CA THR A 205 16.91 9.99 -37.95
C THR A 205 16.60 11.49 -37.98
N PRO A 206 17.50 12.34 -38.51
CA PRO A 206 17.25 13.78 -38.62
C PRO A 206 15.99 14.11 -39.40
N GLU A 207 15.68 13.34 -40.44
CA GLU A 207 14.50 13.50 -41.29
C GLU A 207 13.21 13.27 -40.48
N LEU A 208 13.16 12.20 -39.70
CA LEU A 208 12.01 11.91 -38.82
C LEU A 208 11.89 12.95 -37.70
N ALA A 209 12.98 13.27 -37.02
CA ALA A 209 13.01 14.19 -35.88
C ALA A 209 12.51 15.60 -36.23
N ASN A 210 12.67 16.04 -37.48
CA ASN A 210 12.26 17.34 -37.97
C ASN A 210 10.93 17.32 -38.76
N SER A 211 10.29 16.16 -38.85
CA SER A 211 9.05 16.01 -39.63
C SER A 211 7.81 16.53 -38.89
N ALA A 212 6.81 16.96 -39.63
CA ALA A 212 5.49 17.27 -39.06
C ALA A 212 4.82 16.07 -38.42
N ALA A 213 5.05 14.86 -38.94
CA ALA A 213 4.55 13.62 -38.42
C ALA A 213 5.10 13.32 -37.01
N TYR A 214 6.35 13.65 -36.72
CA TYR A 214 6.95 13.53 -35.39
C TYR A 214 6.32 14.48 -34.36
N SER A 215 6.03 15.71 -34.78
CA SER A 215 5.36 16.68 -33.90
C SER A 215 3.91 16.27 -33.60
N GLU A 216 3.20 15.77 -34.61
CA GLU A 216 1.82 15.29 -34.44
C GLU A 216 1.78 14.01 -33.59
N PHE A 217 2.77 13.11 -33.71
CA PHE A 217 2.91 11.93 -32.86
C PHE A 217 2.94 12.29 -31.36
N TRP A 218 3.77 13.24 -30.95
CA TRP A 218 3.83 13.68 -29.56
C TRP A 218 2.57 14.42 -29.12
N LYS A 219 1.96 15.20 -30.00
CA LYS A 219 0.71 15.90 -29.71
C LYS A 219 -0.43 14.89 -29.43
N ARG A 220 -0.54 13.82 -30.21
CA ARG A 220 -1.55 12.78 -30.02
C ARG A 220 -1.28 11.94 -28.75
N LEU A 221 -0.04 11.62 -28.43
CA LEU A 221 0.33 11.00 -27.16
C LEU A 221 -0.13 11.86 -25.97
N ASN A 222 0.01 13.18 -26.06
CA ASN A 222 -0.43 14.12 -25.05
C ASN A 222 -1.96 14.28 -24.99
N GLN A 223 -2.68 13.78 -25.95
CA GLN A 223 -4.14 13.63 -25.94
C GLN A 223 -4.61 12.27 -25.42
N GLY A 224 -3.66 11.42 -24.99
CA GLY A 224 -3.96 10.09 -24.43
C GLY A 224 -4.05 8.98 -25.48
N GLU A 225 -3.67 9.23 -26.75
CA GLU A 225 -3.63 8.18 -27.76
C GLU A 225 -2.46 7.22 -27.54
N LEU A 226 -2.73 5.96 -27.69
CA LEU A 226 -1.75 4.88 -27.67
C LEU A 226 -1.22 4.65 -29.09
N PHE A 227 0.09 4.45 -29.22
CA PHE A 227 0.71 4.05 -30.50
C PHE A 227 1.36 2.70 -30.37
N ASN A 228 1.14 1.84 -31.36
CA ASN A 228 1.81 0.56 -31.52
C ASN A 228 2.28 0.36 -32.94
N GLY A 229 3.33 -0.40 -33.14
CA GLY A 229 3.86 -0.73 -34.46
C GLY A 229 5.35 -0.98 -34.47
N GLN A 230 5.90 -1.04 -35.68
CA GLN A 230 7.33 -1.13 -35.91
C GLN A 230 7.90 0.26 -36.19
N PHE A 231 8.98 0.58 -35.48
CA PHE A 231 9.61 1.89 -35.54
C PHE A 231 11.08 1.73 -35.85
N GLU A 232 11.53 2.43 -36.89
CA GLU A 232 12.94 2.61 -37.17
C GLU A 232 13.54 3.60 -36.15
N ARG A 233 14.65 3.21 -35.52
CA ARG A 233 15.41 4.03 -34.60
C ARG A 233 16.89 3.95 -34.90
N VAL A 234 17.66 4.84 -34.30
CA VAL A 234 19.12 4.91 -34.47
C VAL A 234 19.77 4.77 -33.11
N ASP A 235 20.72 3.84 -32.98
CA ASP A 235 21.50 3.63 -31.79
C ASP A 235 22.63 4.67 -31.64
N LYS A 236 23.43 4.56 -30.57
CA LYS A 236 24.56 5.43 -30.28
C LYS A 236 25.63 5.44 -31.39
N HIS A 237 25.74 4.38 -32.15
CA HIS A 237 26.74 4.20 -33.21
C HIS A 237 26.21 4.57 -34.59
N GLY A 238 24.98 5.10 -34.67
CA GLY A 238 24.33 5.42 -35.94
C GLY A 238 23.74 4.20 -36.67
N GLN A 239 23.67 3.03 -36.02
CA GLN A 239 23.08 1.85 -36.63
C GLN A 239 21.58 1.86 -36.53
N VAL A 240 20.93 1.41 -37.60
CA VAL A 240 19.46 1.28 -37.63
C VAL A 240 19.01 0.11 -36.75
N VAL A 241 18.05 0.38 -35.94
CA VAL A 241 17.39 -0.57 -35.02
C VAL A 241 15.90 -0.57 -35.29
N TRP A 242 15.35 -1.72 -35.61
CA TRP A 242 13.90 -1.88 -35.77
C TRP A 242 13.30 -2.35 -34.43
N LEU A 243 12.43 -1.52 -33.85
CA LEU A 243 11.74 -1.81 -32.60
C LEU A 243 10.26 -2.04 -32.84
N GLU A 244 9.76 -3.21 -32.52
CA GLU A 244 8.32 -3.43 -32.37
C GLU A 244 7.93 -2.88 -30.99
N ALA A 245 7.15 -1.82 -30.95
CA ALA A 245 6.96 -1.06 -29.72
C ALA A 245 5.54 -0.50 -29.58
N ASN A 246 5.19 -0.22 -28.32
CA ASN A 246 4.02 0.55 -27.96
C ASN A 246 4.41 1.73 -27.06
N TYR A 247 3.74 2.85 -27.28
CA TYR A 247 3.86 4.06 -26.45
C TYR A 247 2.55 4.24 -25.72
N ASN A 248 2.61 4.23 -24.38
CA ASN A 248 1.45 4.21 -23.51
C ASN A 248 1.41 5.49 -22.66
N PRO A 249 0.39 6.35 -22.84
CA PRO A 249 0.11 7.42 -21.93
C PRO A 249 -0.21 6.88 -20.53
N VAL A 250 0.41 7.45 -19.49
CA VAL A 250 0.22 7.07 -18.09
C VAL A 250 -0.40 8.22 -17.32
N TYR A 251 -1.37 7.90 -16.47
CA TYR A 251 -2.14 8.86 -15.70
C TYR A 251 -1.79 8.78 -14.21
N ASP A 252 -1.79 9.93 -13.54
CA ASP A 252 -1.63 10.01 -12.09
C ASP A 252 -2.91 9.57 -11.35
N ALA A 253 -2.85 9.52 -10.01
CA ALA A 253 -3.99 9.14 -9.17
C ALA A 253 -5.20 10.09 -9.29
N SER A 254 -5.02 11.28 -9.87
CA SER A 254 -6.07 12.27 -10.15
C SER A 254 -6.67 12.10 -11.55
N GLY A 255 -6.21 11.10 -12.33
CA GLY A 255 -6.61 10.88 -13.71
C GLY A 255 -6.00 11.86 -14.72
N ARG A 256 -4.94 12.60 -14.34
CA ARG A 256 -4.24 13.53 -15.24
C ARG A 256 -3.08 12.79 -15.91
N LEU A 257 -2.95 12.99 -17.22
CA LEU A 257 -1.81 12.46 -17.98
C LEU A 257 -0.50 13.03 -17.40
N CYS A 258 0.44 12.16 -17.03
CA CYS A 258 1.67 12.56 -16.34
C CYS A 258 2.96 12.16 -17.06
N LYS A 259 2.96 11.08 -17.82
CA LYS A 259 4.13 10.60 -18.58
C LYS A 259 3.72 9.65 -19.70
N VAL A 260 4.69 9.28 -20.54
CA VAL A 260 4.55 8.23 -21.57
C VAL A 260 5.55 7.12 -21.25
N VAL A 261 5.11 5.87 -21.27
CA VAL A 261 5.97 4.69 -21.14
C VAL A 261 5.98 3.93 -22.45
N LYS A 262 7.18 3.65 -22.97
CA LYS A 262 7.39 2.82 -24.14
C LYS A 262 7.93 1.48 -23.72
N PHE A 263 7.28 0.42 -24.22
CA PHE A 263 7.83 -0.94 -24.22
C PHE A 263 8.23 -1.31 -25.64
N ALA A 264 9.34 -2.03 -25.80
CA ALA A 264 9.84 -2.39 -27.11
C ALA A 264 10.56 -3.73 -27.11
N SER A 265 10.46 -4.42 -28.25
CA SER A 265 11.27 -5.60 -28.59
C SER A 265 12.10 -5.31 -29.84
N ASP A 266 13.35 -5.76 -29.85
CA ASP A 266 14.19 -5.66 -31.04
C ASP A 266 13.76 -6.69 -32.09
N VAL A 267 13.37 -6.20 -33.24
CA VAL A 267 12.96 -7.03 -34.41
C VAL A 267 13.87 -6.80 -35.59
N THR A 268 15.03 -6.21 -35.43
CA THR A 268 15.98 -5.86 -36.49
C THR A 268 16.33 -7.05 -37.34
N ALA A 269 16.71 -8.18 -36.72
CA ALA A 269 17.08 -9.39 -37.47
C ALA A 269 15.91 -9.92 -38.33
N ARG A 270 14.67 -9.89 -37.78
CA ARG A 270 13.45 -10.34 -38.48
C ARG A 270 13.16 -9.44 -39.68
N VAL A 271 13.23 -8.13 -39.51
CA VAL A 271 12.96 -7.16 -40.59
C VAL A 271 13.99 -7.28 -41.70
N LEU A 272 15.27 -7.40 -41.38
CA LEU A 272 16.34 -7.56 -42.36
C LEU A 272 16.24 -8.89 -43.12
N GLN A 273 15.87 -9.99 -42.48
CA GLN A 273 15.64 -11.29 -43.14
C GLN A 273 14.51 -11.21 -44.13
N HIS A 274 13.35 -10.65 -43.75
CA HIS A 274 12.22 -10.47 -44.65
C HIS A 274 12.56 -9.61 -45.88
N ALA A 275 13.38 -8.56 -45.68
CA ALA A 275 13.83 -7.74 -46.81
C ALA A 275 14.74 -8.50 -47.79
N ALA A 276 15.66 -9.32 -47.26
CA ALA A 276 16.54 -10.17 -48.07
C ALA A 276 15.76 -11.24 -48.87
N ASP A 277 14.79 -11.89 -48.21
CA ASP A 277 13.93 -12.90 -48.84
C ASP A 277 13.08 -12.30 -49.97
N ALA A 278 12.52 -11.08 -49.75
CA ALA A 278 11.76 -10.36 -50.77
C ALA A 278 12.62 -9.95 -51.97
N GLN A 279 13.87 -9.54 -51.77
CA GLN A 279 14.81 -9.22 -52.85
C GLN A 279 15.19 -10.46 -53.65
N SER A 280 15.43 -11.59 -52.98
CA SER A 280 15.73 -12.86 -53.67
C SER A 280 14.58 -13.37 -54.52
N ALA A 281 13.33 -13.23 -54.02
CA ALA A 281 12.14 -13.59 -54.75
C ALA A 281 11.84 -12.68 -55.96
N ALA A 282 12.29 -11.43 -55.93
CA ALA A 282 12.11 -10.48 -57.03
C ALA A 282 13.18 -10.65 -58.15
N GLN A 283 14.25 -11.41 -57.92
CA GLN A 283 15.34 -11.70 -58.85
C GLN A 283 15.23 -13.09 -59.46
N ALA A 284 14.31 -13.94 -59.00
CA ALA A 284 14.03 -15.28 -59.50
C ALA A 284 12.83 -15.26 -60.47
#